data_cf3a6100d509a534a3b11910bc1d51d5
#
_entry.id   cf3a6100d509a534a3b11910bc1d51d5
#
_cell.length_a   1.000
_cell.length_b   1.000
_cell.length_c   1.000
_cell.angle_alpha   90.00
_cell.angle_beta   90.00
_cell.angle_gamma   90.00
#
_symmetry.space_group_name_H-M   'P 1'
#
loop_
_entity.id
_entity.type
_entity.pdbx_description
1 polymer ?
#
loop_
_entity_poly.entity_id
_entity_poly.type
_entity_poly.pdbx_seq_one_letter_code
_entity_poly.pdbx_strand_id
1 'polypeptide(L)'
;PNDSNYSETCATIALAMFGKRMADMEKDASYMDVVERALYNTLLSGIAMDGKSFFYVNPLEVWPVSCMPRTSREHVKPVRQKWFGVACCPPNITRTLASLGQYIYFQEENEIYVNLYVANETEVTLNGVPFKITLKGNFPWENKMTVSVDGVQETEAMIAFRVPAYAENFKILRNGKEENLTEDHGYIKISGKMYKETF
;
A
#
# COMPACT_ATOMS: atom_id res chain seq x y z
N PRO A 1 -21.74 15.03 -6.05
CA PRO A 1 -21.72 14.49 -7.42
C PRO A 1 -20.32 14.04 -7.80
N ASN A 2 -20.22 13.00 -8.64
CA ASN A 2 -18.96 12.38 -9.03
C ASN A 2 -18.03 13.32 -9.82
N ASP A 3 -18.60 14.27 -10.53
CA ASP A 3 -17.89 15.30 -11.30
C ASP A 3 -17.38 16.47 -10.46
N SER A 4 -17.77 16.57 -9.20
CA SER A 4 -17.48 17.72 -8.33
C SER A 4 -16.44 17.44 -7.24
N ASN A 5 -16.05 16.20 -7.03
CA ASN A 5 -14.94 15.92 -6.12
C ASN A 5 -13.61 16.39 -6.73
N TYR A 6 -12.79 17.04 -5.92
CA TYR A 6 -11.52 17.60 -6.39
C TYR A 6 -10.44 16.54 -6.50
N SER A 7 -10.30 15.71 -5.50
CA SER A 7 -9.34 14.58 -5.43
C SER A 7 -7.96 14.92 -6.00
N GLU A 8 -7.33 15.97 -5.44
CA GLU A 8 -5.99 16.35 -5.83
C GLU A 8 -5.01 15.21 -5.53
N THR A 9 -4.11 14.94 -6.46
CA THR A 9 -3.08 13.90 -6.30
C THR A 9 -2.26 14.11 -5.01
N CYS A 10 -1.88 15.35 -4.69
CA CYS A 10 -1.15 15.65 -3.45
C CYS A 10 -1.98 15.40 -2.19
N ALA A 11 -3.28 15.68 -2.22
CA ALA A 11 -4.17 15.43 -1.08
C ALA A 11 -4.33 13.92 -0.83
N THR A 12 -4.42 13.13 -1.89
CA THR A 12 -4.46 11.66 -1.78
C THR A 12 -3.15 11.09 -1.21
N ILE A 13 -2.01 11.64 -1.62
CA ILE A 13 -0.71 11.29 -1.04
C ILE A 13 -0.66 11.65 0.45
N ALA A 14 -1.16 12.84 0.82
CA ALA A 14 -1.23 13.25 2.22
C ALA A 14 -2.13 12.32 3.05
N LEU A 15 -3.25 11.86 2.49
CA LEU A 15 -4.13 10.86 3.11
C LEU A 15 -3.38 9.53 3.32
N ALA A 16 -2.63 9.05 2.32
CA ALA A 16 -1.82 7.84 2.46
C ALA A 16 -0.74 8.00 3.55
N MET A 17 -0.06 9.15 3.61
CA MET A 17 0.94 9.44 4.64
C MET A 17 0.32 9.51 6.05
N PHE A 18 -0.86 10.08 6.18
CA PHE A 18 -1.60 10.15 7.44
C PHE A 18 -2.08 8.76 7.86
N GLY A 19 -2.74 8.01 6.95
CA GLY A 19 -3.23 6.66 7.22
C GLY A 19 -2.10 5.71 7.64
N LYS A 20 -0.93 5.78 6.97
CA LYS A 20 0.25 5.01 7.38
C LYS A 20 0.65 5.30 8.84
N ARG A 21 0.68 6.57 9.26
CA ARG A 21 1.04 6.92 10.63
C ARG A 21 0.02 6.41 11.65
N MET A 22 -1.27 6.53 11.32
CA MET A 22 -2.34 6.01 12.20
C MET A 22 -2.24 4.49 12.33
N ALA A 23 -2.05 3.78 11.22
CA ALA A 23 -1.88 2.33 11.24
C ALA A 23 -0.64 1.88 12.03
N ASP A 24 0.44 2.64 11.94
CA ASP A 24 1.68 2.35 12.68
C ASP A 24 1.50 2.56 14.20
N MET A 25 0.73 3.56 14.61
CA MET A 25 0.46 3.86 16.02
C MET A 25 -0.54 2.89 16.64
N GLU A 26 -1.63 2.58 15.95
CA GLU A 26 -2.77 1.83 16.50
C GLU A 26 -2.76 0.34 16.12
N LYS A 27 -1.96 -0.04 15.10
CA LYS A 27 -1.92 -1.39 14.52
C LYS A 27 -3.33 -1.88 14.08
N ASP A 28 -4.11 -0.96 13.50
CA ASP A 28 -5.42 -1.24 12.91
C ASP A 28 -5.31 -1.21 11.38
N ALA A 29 -5.64 -2.34 10.75
CA ALA A 29 -5.50 -2.54 9.32
C ALA A 29 -6.45 -1.66 8.48
N SER A 30 -7.52 -1.15 9.06
CA SER A 30 -8.47 -0.28 8.36
C SER A 30 -7.83 0.99 7.80
N TYR A 31 -6.83 1.52 8.48
CA TYR A 31 -6.04 2.64 7.96
C TYR A 31 -5.21 2.23 6.74
N MET A 32 -4.68 0.99 6.72
CA MET A 32 -3.91 0.50 5.57
C MET A 32 -4.79 0.17 4.37
N ASP A 33 -6.08 -0.15 4.56
CA ASP A 33 -7.04 -0.26 3.46
C ASP A 33 -7.23 1.08 2.74
N VAL A 34 -7.28 2.17 3.50
CA VAL A 34 -7.33 3.53 2.94
C VAL A 34 -6.03 3.87 2.21
N VAL A 35 -4.89 3.54 2.81
CA VAL A 35 -3.55 3.74 2.20
C VAL A 35 -3.43 2.98 0.89
N GLU A 36 -3.74 1.70 0.88
CA GLU A 36 -3.67 0.86 -0.33
C GLU A 36 -4.55 1.41 -1.44
N ARG A 37 -5.80 1.77 -1.10
CA ARG A 37 -6.74 2.36 -2.04
C ARG A 37 -6.25 3.69 -2.61
N ALA A 38 -5.64 4.54 -1.79
CA ALA A 38 -5.06 5.81 -2.22
C ALA A 38 -3.88 5.60 -3.17
N LEU A 39 -2.98 4.65 -2.86
CA LEU A 39 -1.81 4.34 -3.69
C LEU A 39 -2.20 3.72 -5.03
N TYR A 40 -3.01 2.66 -5.04
CA TYR A 40 -3.36 1.95 -6.27
C TYR A 40 -4.33 2.71 -7.17
N ASN A 41 -5.19 3.55 -6.62
CA ASN A 41 -6.15 4.30 -7.42
C ASN A 41 -5.62 5.69 -7.78
N THR A 42 -5.87 6.70 -6.96
CA THR A 42 -5.60 8.10 -7.37
C THR A 42 -4.12 8.36 -7.69
N LEU A 43 -3.18 7.81 -6.93
CA LEU A 43 -1.76 8.04 -7.19
C LEU A 43 -1.34 7.38 -8.51
N LEU A 44 -1.50 6.07 -8.65
CA LEU A 44 -1.07 5.34 -9.84
C LEU A 44 -1.94 5.65 -11.06
N SER A 45 -3.26 5.72 -10.90
CA SER A 45 -4.16 6.06 -12.01
C SER A 45 -3.99 7.50 -12.49
N GLY A 46 -3.48 8.38 -11.65
CA GLY A 46 -3.15 9.76 -12.00
C GLY A 46 -2.01 9.87 -13.01
N ILE A 47 -1.13 8.86 -13.11
CA ILE A 47 0.07 8.86 -13.94
C ILE A 47 -0.22 8.13 -15.26
N ALA A 48 0.28 8.66 -16.38
CA ALA A 48 0.25 7.93 -17.64
C ALA A 48 1.21 6.73 -17.61
N MET A 49 0.90 5.68 -18.35
CA MET A 49 1.71 4.45 -18.41
C MET A 49 3.15 4.69 -18.86
N ASP A 50 3.39 5.73 -19.66
CA ASP A 50 4.74 6.14 -20.09
C ASP A 50 5.46 7.05 -19.08
N GLY A 51 4.83 7.40 -17.96
CA GLY A 51 5.38 8.26 -16.92
C GLY A 51 5.52 9.74 -17.29
N LYS A 52 5.03 10.19 -18.45
CA LYS A 52 5.33 11.52 -19.00
C LYS A 52 4.22 12.54 -18.81
N SER A 53 3.09 12.14 -18.28
CA SER A 53 1.93 13.02 -18.04
C SER A 53 1.12 12.54 -16.84
N PHE A 54 0.35 13.44 -16.25
CA PHE A 54 -0.38 13.16 -15.04
C PHE A 54 -1.67 13.97 -14.96
N PHE A 55 -2.57 13.58 -14.03
CA PHE A 55 -3.69 14.38 -13.58
C PHE A 55 -3.32 15.15 -12.31
N TYR A 56 -3.70 16.41 -12.25
CA TYR A 56 -3.63 17.20 -11.02
C TYR A 56 -4.85 16.93 -10.14
N VAL A 57 -6.04 16.96 -10.75
CA VAL A 57 -7.36 16.74 -10.16
C VAL A 57 -7.95 15.46 -10.75
N ASN A 58 -8.50 14.60 -9.90
CA ASN A 58 -8.99 13.27 -10.28
C ASN A 58 -10.47 13.09 -9.86
N PRO A 59 -11.43 13.78 -10.47
CA PRO A 59 -12.84 13.52 -10.22
C PRO A 59 -13.23 12.11 -10.70
N LEU A 60 -14.28 11.55 -10.11
CA LEU A 60 -14.77 10.21 -10.49
C LEU A 60 -15.50 10.22 -11.84
N GLU A 61 -15.91 11.39 -12.30
CA GLU A 61 -16.62 11.57 -13.58
C GLU A 61 -16.12 12.84 -14.25
N VAL A 62 -15.87 12.78 -15.54
CA VAL A 62 -15.38 13.91 -16.33
C VAL A 62 -16.29 14.15 -17.53
N TRP A 63 -16.84 15.37 -17.60
CA TRP A 63 -17.59 15.86 -18.75
C TRP A 63 -16.71 16.81 -19.56
N PRO A 64 -16.17 16.40 -20.72
CA PRO A 64 -15.22 17.23 -21.47
C PRO A 64 -15.73 18.64 -21.79
N VAL A 65 -17.03 18.78 -22.07
CA VAL A 65 -17.65 20.07 -22.36
C VAL A 65 -17.58 21.01 -21.15
N SER A 66 -17.69 20.49 -19.93
CA SER A 66 -17.59 21.30 -18.69
C SER A 66 -16.17 21.67 -18.31
N CYS A 67 -15.17 21.07 -18.96
CA CYS A 67 -13.74 21.31 -18.73
C CYS A 67 -13.15 22.35 -19.71
N MET A 68 -13.95 22.96 -20.56
CA MET A 68 -13.51 24.00 -21.49
C MET A 68 -13.17 25.30 -20.75
N PRO A 69 -12.32 26.18 -21.33
CA PRO A 69 -12.04 27.49 -20.74
C PRO A 69 -13.30 28.29 -20.41
N ARG A 70 -13.31 28.95 -19.26
CA ARG A 70 -14.43 29.73 -18.71
C ARG A 70 -15.66 28.90 -18.34
N THR A 71 -15.54 27.60 -18.15
CA THR A 71 -16.59 26.74 -17.59
C THR A 71 -16.33 26.43 -16.12
N SER A 72 -17.31 25.86 -15.43
CA SER A 72 -17.21 25.56 -13.99
C SER A 72 -16.14 24.54 -13.63
N ARG A 73 -15.68 23.73 -14.57
CA ARG A 73 -14.69 22.66 -14.40
C ARG A 73 -13.43 22.84 -15.26
N GLU A 74 -13.08 24.05 -15.66
CA GLU A 74 -11.88 24.29 -16.51
C GLU A 74 -10.57 23.84 -15.88
N HIS A 75 -10.50 23.71 -14.53
CA HIS A 75 -9.36 23.16 -13.79
C HIS A 75 -9.22 21.64 -13.96
N VAL A 76 -10.28 20.94 -14.30
CA VAL A 76 -10.27 19.50 -14.62
C VAL A 76 -9.81 19.34 -16.08
N LYS A 77 -8.92 18.39 -16.32
CA LYS A 77 -8.49 18.05 -17.67
C LYS A 77 -8.99 16.65 -18.04
N PRO A 78 -9.64 16.49 -19.21
CA PRO A 78 -10.17 15.18 -19.62
C PRO A 78 -9.06 14.20 -20.04
N VAL A 79 -7.85 14.70 -20.26
CA VAL A 79 -6.65 13.89 -20.54
C VAL A 79 -5.47 14.35 -19.68
N ARG A 80 -4.57 13.45 -19.34
CA ARG A 80 -3.36 13.76 -18.57
C ARG A 80 -2.52 14.80 -19.30
N GLN A 81 -1.93 15.72 -18.54
CA GLN A 81 -1.12 16.82 -19.05
C GLN A 81 0.35 16.57 -18.70
N LYS A 82 1.26 16.99 -19.57
CA LYS A 82 2.71 16.99 -19.29
C LYS A 82 3.07 17.97 -18.16
N TRP A 83 2.29 19.04 -18.03
CA TRP A 83 2.50 20.10 -17.06
C TRP A 83 1.20 20.83 -16.72
N PHE A 84 1.17 21.42 -15.54
CA PHE A 84 0.15 22.33 -15.06
C PHE A 84 0.82 23.65 -14.64
N GLY A 85 0.05 24.70 -14.41
CA GLY A 85 0.57 26.00 -13.92
C GLY A 85 1.22 25.95 -12.54
N VAL A 86 1.03 24.85 -11.81
CA VAL A 86 1.64 24.53 -10.51
C VAL A 86 2.18 23.10 -10.56
N ALA A 87 3.24 22.83 -9.82
CA ALA A 87 4.05 21.62 -9.96
C ALA A 87 4.21 20.81 -8.68
N CYS A 88 3.21 20.79 -7.79
CA CYS A 88 3.30 20.02 -6.53
C CYS A 88 3.15 18.51 -6.74
N CYS A 89 2.36 18.04 -7.72
CA CYS A 89 2.07 16.64 -7.90
C CYS A 89 3.28 15.79 -8.33
N PRO A 90 4.07 16.14 -9.35
CA PRO A 90 5.21 15.31 -9.77
C PRO A 90 6.22 15.00 -8.66
N PRO A 91 6.73 15.97 -7.88
CA PRO A 91 7.66 15.67 -6.79
C PRO A 91 7.00 14.87 -5.66
N ASN A 92 5.71 15.09 -5.37
CA ASN A 92 4.99 14.29 -4.39
C ASN A 92 4.83 12.84 -4.83
N ILE A 93 4.48 12.60 -6.10
CA ILE A 93 4.42 11.26 -6.69
C ILE A 93 5.79 10.59 -6.57
N THR A 94 6.84 11.26 -7.05
CA THR A 94 8.21 10.71 -7.05
C THR A 94 8.67 10.34 -5.65
N ARG A 95 8.51 11.22 -4.67
CA ARG A 95 8.93 10.90 -3.29
C ARG A 95 8.11 9.76 -2.68
N THR A 96 6.82 9.66 -2.99
CA THR A 96 5.96 8.58 -2.47
C THR A 96 6.38 7.24 -3.05
N LEU A 97 6.61 7.16 -4.35
CA LEU A 97 7.10 5.94 -4.99
C LEU A 97 8.50 5.55 -4.50
N ALA A 98 9.40 6.53 -4.34
CA ALA A 98 10.74 6.29 -3.80
C ALA A 98 10.73 5.83 -2.33
N SER A 99 9.67 6.12 -1.57
CA SER A 99 9.49 5.70 -0.17
C SER A 99 8.48 4.57 0.01
N LEU A 100 8.05 3.89 -1.06
CA LEU A 100 7.02 2.86 -1.02
C LEU A 100 7.33 1.74 -0.03
N GLY A 101 8.60 1.38 0.14
CA GLY A 101 9.04 0.38 1.11
C GLY A 101 8.57 0.66 2.54
N GLN A 102 8.44 1.94 2.92
CA GLN A 102 7.95 2.34 4.25
C GLN A 102 6.46 2.06 4.50
N TYR A 103 5.70 1.72 3.46
CA TYR A 103 4.29 1.37 3.54
C TYR A 103 4.06 -0.14 3.53
N ILE A 104 5.08 -0.92 3.14
CA ILE A 104 4.97 -2.37 3.02
C ILE A 104 5.02 -3.03 4.40
N TYR A 105 5.87 -2.53 5.29
CA TYR A 105 6.07 -3.12 6.60
C TYR A 105 6.00 -2.08 7.72
N PHE A 106 5.52 -2.52 8.90
CA PHE A 106 5.84 -1.89 10.18
C PHE A 106 6.69 -2.86 10.98
N GLN A 107 7.67 -2.34 11.70
CA GLN A 107 8.60 -3.13 12.50
C GLN A 107 8.65 -2.60 13.93
N GLU A 108 8.53 -3.50 14.87
CA GLU A 108 8.81 -3.31 16.29
C GLU A 108 10.02 -4.18 16.69
N GLU A 109 10.36 -4.24 17.97
CA GLU A 109 11.53 -4.99 18.45
C GLU A 109 11.50 -6.47 18.04
N ASN A 110 10.36 -7.12 18.24
CA ASN A 110 10.15 -8.54 17.94
C ASN A 110 8.99 -8.83 16.98
N GLU A 111 8.43 -7.80 16.37
CA GLU A 111 7.24 -7.91 15.54
C GLU A 111 7.45 -7.29 14.16
N ILE A 112 6.86 -7.91 13.15
CA ILE A 112 6.76 -7.34 11.81
C ILE A 112 5.35 -7.47 11.28
N TYR A 113 4.81 -6.38 10.75
CA TYR A 113 3.49 -6.30 10.13
C TYR A 113 3.66 -6.19 8.63
N VAL A 114 3.09 -7.11 7.88
CA VAL A 114 3.04 -7.10 6.42
C VAL A 114 1.76 -6.38 5.99
N ASN A 115 1.89 -5.16 5.49
CA ASN A 115 0.75 -4.27 5.21
C ASN A 115 0.35 -4.23 3.74
N LEU A 116 1.32 -4.25 2.82
CA LEU A 116 1.04 -4.26 1.38
C LEU A 116 1.70 -5.48 0.72
N TYR A 117 0.93 -6.17 -0.09
CA TYR A 117 1.37 -7.38 -0.79
C TYR A 117 2.06 -7.03 -2.11
N VAL A 118 3.15 -6.28 -2.02
CA VAL A 118 4.02 -5.90 -3.15
C VAL A 118 5.23 -6.80 -3.15
N ALA A 119 5.54 -7.46 -4.26
CA ALA A 119 6.71 -8.32 -4.38
C ALA A 119 7.99 -7.54 -4.11
N ASN A 120 8.76 -7.99 -3.14
CA ASN A 120 9.99 -7.32 -2.69
C ASN A 120 10.88 -8.26 -1.87
N GLU A 121 12.04 -7.76 -1.52
CA GLU A 121 12.99 -8.38 -0.60
C GLU A 121 13.51 -7.31 0.35
N THR A 122 13.58 -7.62 1.64
CA THR A 122 14.07 -6.69 2.66
C THR A 122 14.80 -7.45 3.77
N GLU A 123 15.65 -6.73 4.48
CA GLU A 123 16.28 -7.21 5.72
C GLU A 123 15.70 -6.45 6.91
N VAL A 124 15.39 -7.16 7.98
CA VAL A 124 14.87 -6.64 9.22
C VAL A 124 15.63 -7.24 10.40
N THR A 125 15.54 -6.62 11.56
CA THR A 125 16.11 -7.17 12.79
C THR A 125 14.97 -7.41 13.79
N LEU A 126 14.81 -8.66 14.22
CA LEU A 126 13.82 -9.04 15.22
C LEU A 126 14.54 -9.60 16.44
N ASN A 127 14.29 -9.04 17.62
CA ASN A 127 15.03 -9.37 18.86
C ASN A 127 16.56 -9.39 18.68
N GLY A 128 17.10 -8.41 17.93
CA GLY A 128 18.53 -8.30 17.67
C GLY A 128 19.08 -9.30 16.64
N VAL A 129 18.24 -10.14 16.04
CA VAL A 129 18.63 -11.15 15.04
C VAL A 129 18.24 -10.69 13.64
N PRO A 130 19.18 -10.71 12.67
CA PRO A 130 18.87 -10.41 11.28
C PRO A 130 17.97 -11.47 10.64
N PHE A 131 16.96 -10.99 9.93
CA PHE A 131 16.06 -11.78 9.10
C PHE A 131 15.96 -11.17 7.70
N LYS A 132 15.96 -12.04 6.70
CA LYS A 132 15.61 -11.69 5.34
C LYS A 132 14.15 -12.06 5.10
N ILE A 133 13.36 -11.10 4.66
CA ILE A 133 11.96 -11.30 4.29
C ILE A 133 11.80 -11.12 2.80
N THR A 134 11.15 -12.07 2.15
CA THR A 134 10.91 -12.04 0.72
C THR A 134 9.43 -12.26 0.45
N LEU A 135 8.78 -11.30 -0.20
CA LEU A 135 7.43 -11.42 -0.74
C LEU A 135 7.51 -11.75 -2.23
N LYS A 136 6.91 -12.86 -2.63
CA LYS A 136 6.84 -13.31 -4.04
C LYS A 136 5.39 -13.55 -4.44
N GLY A 137 5.03 -13.08 -5.62
CA GLY A 137 3.70 -13.22 -6.21
C GLY A 137 3.44 -12.10 -7.21
N ASN A 138 2.27 -12.15 -7.82
CA ASN A 138 1.86 -11.20 -8.85
C ASN A 138 0.54 -10.51 -8.44
N PHE A 139 0.43 -10.16 -7.14
CA PHE A 139 -0.73 -9.42 -6.64
C PHE A 139 -0.76 -7.99 -7.23
N PRO A 140 -1.90 -7.44 -7.67
CA PRO A 140 -3.27 -7.96 -7.47
C PRO A 140 -3.79 -8.88 -8.60
N TRP A 141 -2.96 -9.28 -9.56
CA TRP A 141 -3.39 -10.12 -10.69
C TRP A 141 -3.57 -11.59 -10.30
N GLU A 142 -2.88 -12.03 -9.25
CA GLU A 142 -3.03 -13.34 -8.65
C GLU A 142 -3.45 -13.19 -7.19
N ASN A 143 -4.30 -14.08 -6.72
CA ASN A 143 -4.82 -14.05 -5.34
C ASN A 143 -3.93 -14.78 -4.33
N LYS A 144 -2.66 -15.02 -4.67
CA LYS A 144 -1.69 -15.71 -3.84
C LYS A 144 -0.38 -14.95 -3.75
N MET A 145 0.13 -14.84 -2.52
CA MET A 145 1.49 -14.37 -2.25
C MET A 145 2.23 -15.42 -1.42
N THR A 146 3.52 -15.52 -1.61
CA THR A 146 4.41 -16.32 -0.77
C THR A 146 5.29 -15.36 0.02
N VAL A 147 5.33 -15.54 1.33
CA VAL A 147 6.20 -14.78 2.24
C VAL A 147 7.22 -15.74 2.83
N SER A 148 8.49 -15.57 2.49
CA SER A 148 9.58 -16.32 3.08
C SER A 148 10.29 -15.48 4.14
N VAL A 149 10.60 -16.10 5.25
CA VAL A 149 11.29 -15.49 6.39
C VAL A 149 12.49 -16.35 6.72
N ASP A 150 13.69 -15.81 6.48
CA ASP A 150 14.96 -16.48 6.66
C ASP A 150 15.79 -15.77 7.74
N GLY A 151 15.87 -16.35 8.93
CA GLY A 151 16.72 -15.87 10.01
C GLY A 151 18.10 -16.58 10.02
N VAL A 152 19.06 -15.96 10.69
CA VAL A 152 20.38 -16.55 10.90
C VAL A 152 20.38 -17.53 12.06
N GLN A 153 19.41 -17.41 12.97
CA GLN A 153 19.18 -18.34 14.08
C GLN A 153 17.70 -18.31 14.51
N GLU A 154 17.27 -19.33 15.25
CA GLU A 154 15.94 -19.42 15.82
C GLU A 154 15.72 -18.30 16.85
N THR A 155 14.60 -17.58 16.71
CA THR A 155 14.29 -16.39 17.51
C THR A 155 12.81 -16.29 17.76
N GLU A 156 12.41 -15.95 18.97
CA GLU A 156 11.02 -15.62 19.27
C GLU A 156 10.62 -14.32 18.56
N ALA A 157 9.64 -14.40 17.67
CA ALA A 157 9.17 -13.26 16.89
C ALA A 157 7.68 -13.40 16.56
N MET A 158 7.07 -12.32 16.11
CA MET A 158 5.71 -12.28 15.61
C MET A 158 5.67 -11.70 14.19
N ILE A 159 4.93 -12.37 13.31
CA ILE A 159 4.61 -11.86 11.98
C ILE A 159 3.11 -11.66 11.90
N ALA A 160 2.69 -10.45 11.58
CA ALA A 160 1.31 -10.07 11.37
C ALA A 160 1.03 -9.86 9.90
N PHE A 161 0.02 -10.51 9.37
CA PHE A 161 -0.43 -10.37 7.99
C PHE A 161 -1.72 -9.56 7.96
N ARG A 162 -1.72 -8.44 7.26
CA ARG A 162 -2.95 -7.68 7.06
C ARG A 162 -3.95 -8.50 6.24
N VAL A 163 -5.19 -8.56 6.72
CA VAL A 163 -6.32 -9.07 5.96
C VAL A 163 -6.98 -7.87 5.27
N PRO A 164 -6.81 -7.68 3.94
CA PRO A 164 -7.46 -6.57 3.25
C PRO A 164 -8.99 -6.67 3.38
N ALA A 165 -9.68 -5.54 3.59
CA ALA A 165 -11.14 -5.53 3.78
C ALA A 165 -11.95 -6.12 2.62
N TYR A 166 -11.35 -6.23 1.43
CA TYR A 166 -11.95 -6.86 0.25
C TYR A 166 -11.63 -8.36 0.13
N ALA A 167 -10.77 -8.91 0.99
CA ALA A 167 -10.38 -10.32 0.90
C ALA A 167 -11.47 -11.22 1.48
N GLU A 168 -11.98 -12.12 0.66
CA GLU A 168 -12.89 -13.17 1.06
C GLU A 168 -12.11 -14.48 1.26
N ASN A 169 -12.42 -15.23 2.32
CA ASN A 169 -11.80 -16.54 2.60
C ASN A 169 -10.26 -16.49 2.69
N PHE A 170 -9.72 -15.46 3.36
CA PHE A 170 -8.29 -15.29 3.56
C PHE A 170 -7.72 -16.49 4.35
N LYS A 171 -6.63 -17.06 3.84
CA LYS A 171 -5.97 -18.22 4.43
C LYS A 171 -4.47 -18.02 4.48
N ILE A 172 -3.85 -18.55 5.53
CA ILE A 172 -2.39 -18.62 5.65
C ILE A 172 -1.98 -20.09 5.78
N LEU A 173 -0.98 -20.47 5.00
CA LEU A 173 -0.35 -21.77 5.11
C LEU A 173 1.07 -21.60 5.61
N ARG A 174 1.37 -21.99 6.84
CA ARG A 174 2.74 -22.00 7.36
C ARG A 174 3.42 -23.33 7.01
N ASN A 175 4.49 -23.28 6.23
CA ASN A 175 5.21 -24.45 5.75
C ASN A 175 4.29 -25.52 5.10
N GLY A 176 3.28 -25.04 4.37
CA GLY A 176 2.33 -25.88 3.65
C GLY A 176 1.16 -26.43 4.48
N LYS A 177 1.05 -26.08 5.77
CA LYS A 177 -0.09 -26.44 6.64
C LYS A 177 -0.94 -25.22 6.89
N GLU A 178 -2.26 -25.37 6.73
CA GLU A 178 -3.21 -24.28 7.02
C GLU A 178 -3.21 -23.97 8.52
N GLU A 179 -3.04 -22.69 8.83
CA GLU A 179 -3.11 -22.17 10.20
C GLU A 179 -4.54 -21.75 10.50
N ASN A 180 -5.04 -22.20 11.65
CA ASN A 180 -6.37 -21.83 12.14
C ASN A 180 -6.23 -20.63 13.09
N LEU A 181 -6.36 -19.44 12.53
CA LEU A 181 -5.98 -18.19 13.17
C LEU A 181 -7.16 -17.25 13.33
N THR A 182 -7.10 -16.44 14.36
CA THR A 182 -8.08 -15.38 14.63
C THR A 182 -7.56 -14.05 14.16
N GLU A 183 -8.40 -13.30 13.46
CA GLU A 183 -8.14 -11.93 13.07
C GLU A 183 -8.30 -10.99 14.28
N ASP A 184 -7.35 -10.08 14.44
CA ASP A 184 -7.35 -9.04 15.46
C ASP A 184 -7.00 -7.69 14.81
N HIS A 185 -7.93 -6.73 14.84
CA HIS A 185 -7.83 -5.43 14.20
C HIS A 185 -7.40 -5.49 12.71
N GLY A 186 -7.91 -6.48 11.97
CA GLY A 186 -7.60 -6.70 10.56
C GLY A 186 -6.23 -7.34 10.31
N TYR A 187 -5.57 -7.89 11.33
CA TYR A 187 -4.33 -8.65 11.20
C TYR A 187 -4.49 -10.09 11.71
N ILE A 188 -3.88 -11.02 11.02
CA ILE A 188 -3.63 -12.37 11.51
C ILE A 188 -2.19 -12.41 12.02
N LYS A 189 -2.04 -12.71 13.33
CA LYS A 189 -0.75 -12.69 14.03
C LYS A 189 -0.26 -14.11 14.29
N ILE A 190 0.96 -14.42 13.84
CA ILE A 190 1.64 -15.69 14.03
C ILE A 190 2.86 -15.44 14.90
N SER A 191 2.81 -15.92 16.13
CA SER A 191 3.88 -15.78 17.12
C SER A 191 4.59 -17.11 17.36
N GLY A 192 5.83 -17.04 17.82
CA GLY A 192 6.65 -18.15 18.28
C GLY A 192 8.06 -18.14 17.67
N LYS A 193 8.70 -19.29 17.72
CA LYS A 193 10.05 -19.43 17.18
C LYS A 193 10.03 -19.37 15.67
N MET A 194 10.82 -18.45 15.13
CA MET A 194 11.02 -18.21 13.69
C MET A 194 12.47 -18.48 13.34
N TYR A 195 12.68 -19.17 12.24
CA TYR A 195 14.02 -19.40 11.68
C TYR A 195 13.96 -19.38 10.15
N LYS A 196 13.40 -20.42 9.54
CA LYS A 196 13.17 -20.51 8.09
C LYS A 196 11.73 -20.92 7.86
N GLU A 197 10.91 -19.94 7.58
CA GLU A 197 9.47 -20.11 7.45
C GLU A 197 8.99 -19.69 6.07
N THR A 198 7.94 -20.34 5.61
CA THR A 198 7.22 -19.93 4.39
C THR A 198 5.73 -19.86 4.68
N PHE A 199 5.12 -18.74 4.32
CA PHE A 199 3.72 -18.46 4.48
C PHE A 199 3.06 -18.24 3.11
#